data_b76d7812113e040dd96fae6a3013c418
#
_entry.id   b76d7812113e040dd96fae6a3013c418
#
_cell.length_a   1.000
_cell.length_b   1.000
_cell.length_c   1.000
_cell.angle_alpha   90.00
_cell.angle_beta   90.00
_cell.angle_gamma   90.00
#
_symmetry.space_group_name_H-M   'P 1'
#
loop_
_entity.id
_entity.type
_entity.pdbx_description
1 polymer ?
#
loop_
_entity_poly.entity_id
_entity_poly.type
_entity_poly.pdbx_seq_one_letter_code
_entity_poly.pdbx_strand_id
1 'polypeptide(L)'
;MIRRKCGRLYGIGIGPGDPKLLTLKAKEIIDQADIIFCPKGDEYGTSWARSIIETTTSAPKEFVDLRFPMTRNKKVLKAYWKKAARRIAEEVTKGKQGAFITLGDPFIYSTYIYLLRTLRQNFPDIEVETIPGISAFNAAAARAQIPLVQGDERMAILPVRKDLRGLREAFETFDTVILMKVGSKLDKVMALLAELDLLKHSVLVSRIGQPGEKIIHDLSSLEKIEKEGYLSVIIVKISEKENLT
;
A
#
# COMPACT_ATOMS: atom_id res chain seq x y z
N MET A 1 -42.83 10.98 2.27
CA MET A 1 -41.44 11.01 2.79
C MET A 1 -40.48 10.83 1.61
N ILE A 2 -39.76 11.88 1.22
CA ILE A 2 -38.71 11.80 0.21
C ILE A 2 -37.58 11.00 0.85
N ARG A 3 -37.33 9.75 0.39
CA ARG A 3 -36.14 8.99 0.77
C ARG A 3 -34.92 9.84 0.33
N ARG A 4 -34.19 10.43 1.28
CA ARG A 4 -32.91 11.05 0.97
C ARG A 4 -32.05 9.98 0.28
N LYS A 5 -31.58 10.29 -0.92
CA LYS A 5 -30.70 9.38 -1.67
C LYS A 5 -29.46 9.13 -0.80
N CYS A 6 -29.20 7.88 -0.46
CA CYS A 6 -27.98 7.51 0.26
C CYS A 6 -26.78 7.94 -0.61
N GLY A 7 -25.72 8.45 0.01
CA GLY A 7 -24.48 8.72 -0.69
C GLY A 7 -23.77 7.42 -1.06
N ARG A 8 -22.59 7.55 -1.65
CA ARG A 8 -21.72 6.43 -2.03
C ARG A 8 -20.38 6.55 -1.32
N LEU A 9 -19.76 5.42 -1.03
CA LEU A 9 -18.37 5.36 -0.59
C LEU A 9 -17.46 4.94 -1.74
N TYR A 10 -16.38 5.66 -1.95
CA TYR A 10 -15.30 5.29 -2.86
C TYR A 10 -14.07 4.85 -2.05
N GLY A 11 -13.56 3.62 -2.28
CA GLY A 11 -12.28 3.17 -1.76
C GLY A 11 -11.20 3.44 -2.80
N ILE A 12 -10.29 4.37 -2.53
CA ILE A 12 -9.42 4.94 -3.56
C ILE A 12 -7.95 4.63 -3.26
N GLY A 13 -7.28 4.00 -4.23
CA GLY A 13 -5.82 3.91 -4.25
C GLY A 13 -5.22 5.21 -4.75
N ILE A 14 -4.36 5.82 -3.94
CA ILE A 14 -3.75 7.11 -4.25
C ILE A 14 -2.32 7.00 -4.77
N GLY A 15 -1.89 5.80 -5.14
CA GLY A 15 -0.50 5.57 -5.54
C GLY A 15 0.47 5.53 -4.36
N PRO A 16 1.79 5.33 -4.64
CA PRO A 16 2.77 5.03 -3.60
C PRO A 16 3.30 6.25 -2.84
N GLY A 17 3.11 7.47 -3.35
CA GLY A 17 3.62 8.68 -2.70
C GLY A 17 3.66 9.93 -3.56
N ASP A 18 3.99 9.82 -4.83
CA ASP A 18 3.96 10.95 -5.77
C ASP A 18 2.50 11.27 -6.14
N PRO A 19 2.01 12.49 -5.84
CA PRO A 19 0.65 12.90 -6.19
C PRO A 19 0.36 12.85 -7.70
N LYS A 20 1.37 12.95 -8.55
CA LYS A 20 1.23 12.82 -10.02
C LYS A 20 0.93 11.39 -10.48
N LEU A 21 1.08 10.40 -9.59
CA LEU A 21 0.72 9.01 -9.83
C LEU A 21 -0.73 8.68 -9.42
N LEU A 22 -1.53 9.67 -9.07
CA LEU A 22 -2.99 9.51 -8.99
C LEU A 22 -3.55 9.18 -10.37
N THR A 23 -4.47 8.21 -10.42
CA THR A 23 -5.26 8.02 -11.63
C THR A 23 -6.21 9.20 -11.82
N LEU A 24 -6.54 9.56 -13.07
CA LEU A 24 -7.49 10.63 -13.37
C LEU A 24 -8.82 10.41 -12.64
N LYS A 25 -9.34 9.16 -12.67
CA LYS A 25 -10.58 8.82 -11.97
C LYS A 25 -10.48 9.02 -10.45
N ALA A 26 -9.35 8.66 -9.84
CA ALA A 26 -9.12 8.90 -8.42
C ALA A 26 -9.15 10.40 -8.09
N LYS A 27 -8.47 11.21 -8.89
CA LYS A 27 -8.42 12.67 -8.72
C LYS A 27 -9.82 13.30 -8.85
N GLU A 28 -10.58 12.95 -9.91
CA GLU A 28 -11.93 13.44 -10.12
C GLU A 28 -12.87 13.14 -8.94
N ILE A 29 -12.83 11.90 -8.44
CA ILE A 29 -13.68 11.50 -7.31
C ILE A 29 -13.26 12.21 -6.02
N ILE A 30 -11.96 12.36 -5.77
CA ILE A 30 -11.44 13.08 -4.59
C ILE A 30 -11.91 14.54 -4.63
N ASP A 31 -11.86 15.18 -5.79
CA ASP A 31 -12.32 16.57 -5.97
C ASP A 31 -13.84 16.74 -5.78
N GLN A 32 -14.62 15.69 -6.11
CA GLN A 32 -16.09 15.71 -5.96
C GLN A 32 -16.56 15.21 -4.58
N ALA A 33 -15.71 14.52 -3.82
CA ALA A 33 -16.07 13.99 -2.52
C ALA A 33 -16.40 15.10 -1.51
N ASP A 34 -17.48 14.91 -0.73
CA ASP A 34 -17.87 15.80 0.37
C ASP A 34 -16.98 15.58 1.60
N ILE A 35 -16.48 14.35 1.80
CA ILE A 35 -15.69 13.95 2.96
C ILE A 35 -14.63 12.92 2.58
N ILE A 36 -13.43 13.10 3.09
CA ILE A 36 -12.29 12.20 2.84
C ILE A 36 -11.89 11.50 4.14
N PHE A 37 -11.98 10.17 4.15
CA PHE A 37 -11.58 9.32 5.26
C PHE A 37 -10.13 8.86 5.08
N CYS A 38 -9.28 9.17 6.05
CA CYS A 38 -7.84 8.90 6.01
C CYS A 38 -7.46 7.82 7.03
N PRO A 39 -6.82 6.72 6.62
CA PRO A 39 -6.30 5.73 7.57
C PRO A 39 -5.12 6.30 8.34
N LYS A 40 -5.12 6.07 9.68
CA LYS A 40 -4.08 6.52 10.59
C LYS A 40 -3.64 5.36 11.49
N GLY A 41 -2.34 5.06 11.53
CA GLY A 41 -1.80 3.97 12.36
C GLY A 41 -1.67 4.36 13.82
N ASP A 42 -1.10 5.53 14.08
CA ASP A 42 -0.78 6.02 15.42
C ASP A 42 -1.72 7.13 15.89
N GLU A 43 -1.77 7.36 17.20
CA GLU A 43 -2.66 8.34 17.81
C GLU A 43 -2.23 9.78 17.48
N TYR A 44 -0.93 10.03 17.47
CA TYR A 44 -0.33 11.37 17.35
C TYR A 44 0.31 11.67 16.00
N GLY A 45 0.44 10.68 15.10
CA GLY A 45 1.03 10.87 13.76
C GLY A 45 0.03 11.47 12.75
N THR A 46 0.53 12.01 11.67
CA THR A 46 -0.28 12.38 10.49
C THR A 46 -0.50 11.17 9.59
N SER A 47 -1.63 11.12 8.89
CA SER A 47 -1.85 10.13 7.84
C SER A 47 -1.00 10.48 6.61
N TRP A 48 -0.07 9.60 6.22
CA TRP A 48 0.70 9.77 4.98
C TRP A 48 -0.21 9.94 3.75
N ALA A 49 -1.30 9.18 3.70
CA ALA A 49 -2.27 9.32 2.63
C ALA A 49 -2.91 10.70 2.61
N ARG A 50 -3.21 11.27 3.78
CA ARG A 50 -3.76 12.61 3.91
C ARG A 50 -2.79 13.68 3.40
N SER A 51 -1.51 13.64 3.81
CA SER A 51 -0.52 14.64 3.41
C SER A 51 -0.31 14.70 1.89
N ILE A 52 -0.43 13.56 1.19
CA ILE A 52 -0.37 13.52 -0.27
C ILE A 52 -1.58 14.23 -0.90
N ILE A 53 -2.78 13.96 -0.39
CA ILE A 53 -4.01 14.48 -0.98
C ILE A 53 -4.24 15.96 -0.65
N GLU A 54 -3.85 16.43 0.52
CA GLU A 54 -3.94 17.85 0.89
C GLU A 54 -3.20 18.77 -0.09
N THR A 55 -2.13 18.28 -0.72
CA THR A 55 -1.38 19.04 -1.73
C THR A 55 -1.99 19.00 -3.14
N THR A 56 -2.98 18.14 -3.38
CA THR A 56 -3.54 17.89 -4.72
C THR A 56 -4.98 18.32 -4.89
N THR A 57 -5.72 18.54 -3.81
CA THR A 57 -7.12 18.94 -3.88
C THR A 57 -7.27 20.40 -4.35
N SER A 58 -8.23 20.62 -5.26
CA SER A 58 -8.49 21.94 -5.85
C SER A 58 -9.24 22.90 -4.91
N ALA A 59 -9.84 22.36 -3.84
CA ALA A 59 -10.62 23.14 -2.86
C ALA A 59 -10.44 22.52 -1.45
N PRO A 60 -10.70 23.28 -0.38
CA PRO A 60 -10.72 22.77 0.98
C PRO A 60 -11.67 21.57 1.11
N LYS A 61 -11.22 20.51 1.79
CA LYS A 61 -11.97 19.27 2.01
C LYS A 61 -12.17 18.99 3.49
N GLU A 62 -13.28 18.33 3.83
CA GLU A 62 -13.46 17.74 5.15
C GLU A 62 -12.66 16.45 5.26
N PHE A 63 -11.64 16.40 6.11
CA PHE A 63 -10.84 15.20 6.37
C PHE A 63 -11.23 14.56 7.71
N VAL A 64 -11.41 13.25 7.71
CA VAL A 64 -11.69 12.46 8.92
C VAL A 64 -10.65 11.35 9.06
N ASP A 65 -9.85 11.43 10.11
CA ASP A 65 -8.87 10.40 10.42
C ASP A 65 -9.55 9.18 11.06
N LEU A 66 -9.31 8.01 10.48
CA LEU A 66 -9.79 6.72 10.99
C LEU A 66 -8.62 5.91 11.53
N ARG A 67 -8.65 5.59 12.81
CA ARG A 67 -7.57 4.87 13.49
C ARG A 67 -7.58 3.39 13.19
N PHE A 68 -6.42 2.87 12.77
CA PHE A 68 -6.15 1.46 12.55
C PHE A 68 -4.83 1.08 13.25
N PRO A 69 -4.86 0.68 14.53
CA PRO A 69 -3.65 0.47 15.33
C PRO A 69 -2.81 -0.67 14.79
N MET A 70 -1.47 -0.50 14.84
CA MET A 70 -0.50 -1.52 14.45
C MET A 70 -0.39 -2.61 15.52
N THR A 71 -1.41 -3.45 15.65
CA THR A 71 -1.46 -4.57 16.60
C THR A 71 -1.74 -5.89 15.88
N ARG A 72 -1.37 -7.02 16.51
CA ARG A 72 -1.73 -8.38 16.07
C ARG A 72 -2.99 -8.91 16.78
N ASN A 73 -3.50 -8.17 17.74
CA ASN A 73 -4.70 -8.58 18.47
C ASN A 73 -5.94 -8.43 17.57
N LYS A 74 -6.44 -9.56 17.07
CA LYS A 74 -7.59 -9.61 16.17
C LYS A 74 -8.87 -9.01 16.76
N LYS A 75 -9.09 -9.12 18.11
CA LYS A 75 -10.26 -8.53 18.77
C LYS A 75 -10.19 -7.00 18.72
N VAL A 76 -9.02 -6.44 19.04
CA VAL A 76 -8.76 -4.99 18.95
C VAL A 76 -8.96 -4.51 17.52
N LEU A 77 -8.33 -5.15 16.54
CA LEU A 77 -8.47 -4.77 15.11
C LEU A 77 -9.93 -4.77 14.67
N LYS A 78 -10.70 -5.83 14.99
CA LYS A 78 -12.13 -5.91 14.66
C LYS A 78 -12.94 -4.74 15.25
N ALA A 79 -12.64 -4.33 16.49
CA ALA A 79 -13.32 -3.20 17.12
C ALA A 79 -13.05 -1.88 16.36
N TYR A 80 -11.79 -1.63 15.95
CA TYR A 80 -11.44 -0.45 15.18
C TYR A 80 -12.04 -0.46 13.76
N TRP A 81 -12.07 -1.61 13.07
CA TRP A 81 -12.74 -1.72 11.78
C TRP A 81 -14.24 -1.42 11.89
N LYS A 82 -14.92 -1.94 12.93
CA LYS A 82 -16.34 -1.63 13.18
C LYS A 82 -16.55 -0.15 13.49
N LYS A 83 -15.68 0.48 14.29
CA LYS A 83 -15.75 1.91 14.59
C LYS A 83 -15.58 2.75 13.32
N ALA A 84 -14.61 2.43 12.49
CA ALA A 84 -14.36 3.09 11.22
C ALA A 84 -15.54 2.93 10.26
N ALA A 85 -16.07 1.70 10.10
CA ALA A 85 -17.22 1.44 9.25
C ALA A 85 -18.46 2.21 9.71
N ARG A 86 -18.72 2.28 11.02
CA ARG A 86 -19.82 3.07 11.58
C ARG A 86 -19.66 4.55 11.28
N ARG A 87 -18.46 5.12 11.49
CA ARG A 87 -18.19 6.54 11.23
C ARG A 87 -18.42 6.90 9.76
N ILE A 88 -18.02 6.02 8.83
CA ILE A 88 -18.29 6.18 7.40
C ILE A 88 -19.80 6.11 7.13
N ALA A 89 -20.48 5.10 7.68
CA ALA A 89 -21.91 4.90 7.49
C ALA A 89 -22.73 6.12 7.95
N GLU A 90 -22.38 6.73 9.08
CA GLU A 90 -23.02 7.93 9.62
C GLU A 90 -23.03 9.11 8.64
N GLU A 91 -21.98 9.28 7.83
CA GLU A 91 -21.92 10.37 6.85
C GLU A 91 -22.57 9.99 5.51
N VAL A 92 -22.29 8.78 5.02
CA VAL A 92 -22.80 8.32 3.72
C VAL A 92 -24.33 8.15 3.73
N THR A 93 -24.90 7.68 4.83
CA THR A 93 -26.38 7.57 4.95
C THR A 93 -27.08 8.92 5.02
N LYS A 94 -26.37 10.00 5.36
CA LYS A 94 -26.89 11.39 5.26
C LYS A 94 -26.90 11.92 3.82
N GLY A 95 -26.37 11.16 2.86
CA GLY A 95 -26.29 11.53 1.45
C GLY A 95 -24.92 12.04 0.99
N LYS A 96 -23.90 12.10 1.87
CA LYS A 96 -22.55 12.55 1.49
C LYS A 96 -21.84 11.53 0.60
N GLN A 97 -21.12 12.02 -0.41
CA GLN A 97 -20.16 11.25 -1.19
C GLN A 97 -18.84 11.13 -0.39
N GLY A 98 -18.53 9.92 0.08
CA GLY A 98 -17.35 9.66 0.88
C GLY A 98 -16.21 9.06 0.06
N ALA A 99 -14.96 9.49 0.30
CA ALA A 99 -13.76 8.88 -0.25
C ALA A 99 -12.88 8.32 0.88
N PHE A 100 -12.66 7.00 0.93
CA PHE A 100 -11.63 6.40 1.77
C PHE A 100 -10.36 6.22 0.96
N ILE A 101 -9.29 6.92 1.32
CA ILE A 101 -8.02 6.89 0.61
C ILE A 101 -7.05 5.89 1.23
N THR A 102 -6.21 5.25 0.41
CA THR A 102 -5.14 4.35 0.86
C THR A 102 -3.92 4.44 -0.03
N LEU A 103 -2.72 4.32 0.55
CA LEU A 103 -1.47 4.28 -0.22
C LEU A 103 -1.43 3.06 -1.15
N GLY A 104 -0.86 3.23 -2.33
CA GLY A 104 -0.76 2.19 -3.35
C GLY A 104 -2.12 1.83 -3.92
N ASP A 105 -2.38 0.52 -4.02
CA ASP A 105 -3.63 -0.07 -4.50
C ASP A 105 -4.50 -0.57 -3.32
N PRO A 106 -5.84 -0.39 -3.37
CA PRO A 106 -6.74 -0.78 -2.28
C PRO A 106 -6.76 -2.28 -1.96
N PHE A 107 -6.40 -3.14 -2.92
CA PHE A 107 -6.45 -4.59 -2.74
C PHE A 107 -5.09 -5.25 -2.54
N ILE A 108 -3.99 -4.46 -2.54
CA ILE A 108 -2.63 -4.97 -2.29
C ILE A 108 -2.18 -4.63 -0.87
N TYR A 109 -2.32 -5.57 0.07
CA TYR A 109 -1.92 -5.45 1.48
C TYR A 109 -2.46 -4.22 2.22
N SER A 110 -3.59 -3.69 1.79
CA SER A 110 -4.22 -2.50 2.34
C SER A 110 -5.17 -2.80 3.50
N THR A 111 -5.30 -1.85 4.42
CA THR A 111 -6.31 -1.85 5.49
C THR A 111 -7.74 -1.76 4.94
N TYR A 112 -7.91 -1.19 3.76
CA TYR A 112 -9.19 -1.07 3.08
C TYR A 112 -9.93 -2.41 2.92
N ILE A 113 -9.22 -3.50 2.68
CA ILE A 113 -9.81 -4.84 2.51
C ILE A 113 -10.65 -5.24 3.73
N TYR A 114 -10.16 -4.96 4.93
CA TYR A 114 -10.87 -5.27 6.19
C TYR A 114 -12.04 -4.32 6.44
N LEU A 115 -11.85 -3.05 6.10
CA LEU A 115 -12.91 -2.03 6.17
C LEU A 115 -14.06 -2.38 5.23
N LEU A 116 -13.78 -2.71 3.96
CA LEU A 116 -14.76 -3.10 2.96
C LEU A 116 -15.58 -4.32 3.41
N ARG A 117 -14.91 -5.36 3.93
CA ARG A 117 -15.58 -6.54 4.49
C ARG A 117 -16.52 -6.16 5.65
N THR A 118 -16.05 -5.27 6.52
CA THR A 118 -16.84 -4.83 7.69
C THR A 118 -18.04 -3.99 7.27
N LEU A 119 -17.89 -3.13 6.27
CA LEU A 119 -19.00 -2.35 5.71
C LEU A 119 -20.06 -3.27 5.08
N ARG A 120 -19.64 -4.19 4.21
CA ARG A 120 -20.57 -5.15 3.59
C ARG A 120 -21.35 -6.01 4.58
N GLN A 121 -20.71 -6.36 5.72
CA GLN A 121 -21.37 -7.18 6.76
C GLN A 121 -22.31 -6.39 7.65
N ASN A 122 -22.05 -5.11 7.94
CA ASN A 122 -22.81 -4.35 8.93
C ASN A 122 -23.65 -3.23 8.32
N PHE A 123 -23.39 -2.81 7.09
CA PHE A 123 -24.05 -1.71 6.39
C PHE A 123 -24.22 -2.06 4.90
N PRO A 124 -24.97 -3.15 4.56
CA PRO A 124 -25.05 -3.67 3.20
C PRO A 124 -25.71 -2.71 2.20
N ASP A 125 -26.52 -1.76 2.68
CA ASP A 125 -27.19 -0.78 1.85
C ASP A 125 -26.29 0.36 1.35
N ILE A 126 -25.05 0.46 1.89
CA ILE A 126 -24.07 1.45 1.43
C ILE A 126 -23.46 0.95 0.13
N GLU A 127 -23.66 1.71 -0.93
CA GLU A 127 -23.00 1.46 -2.21
C GLU A 127 -21.50 1.79 -2.10
N VAL A 128 -20.63 0.83 -2.44
CA VAL A 128 -19.17 1.00 -2.39
C VAL A 128 -18.57 0.70 -3.75
N GLU A 129 -17.83 1.67 -4.29
CA GLU A 129 -17.01 1.50 -5.49
C GLU A 129 -15.52 1.55 -5.13
N THR A 130 -14.71 0.67 -5.73
CA THR A 130 -13.27 0.67 -5.50
C THR A 130 -12.53 1.16 -6.73
N ILE A 131 -11.68 2.16 -6.55
CA ILE A 131 -10.86 2.77 -7.60
C ILE A 131 -9.42 2.28 -7.40
N PRO A 132 -8.83 1.58 -8.39
CA PRO A 132 -7.47 1.09 -8.28
C PRO A 132 -6.46 2.23 -8.22
N GLY A 133 -5.28 1.92 -7.67
CA GLY A 133 -4.15 2.84 -7.65
C GLY A 133 -2.87 2.14 -8.08
N ILE A 134 -1.84 2.90 -8.44
CA ILE A 134 -0.53 2.35 -8.77
C ILE A 134 0.07 1.72 -7.53
N SER A 135 0.37 0.42 -7.59
CA SER A 135 1.01 -0.31 -6.50
C SER A 135 2.44 0.13 -6.27
N ALA A 136 2.91 0.09 -5.03
CA ALA A 136 4.28 0.48 -4.68
C ALA A 136 5.34 -0.29 -5.47
N PHE A 137 5.13 -1.58 -5.74
CA PHE A 137 6.09 -2.38 -6.50
C PHE A 137 6.15 -1.99 -8.00
N ASN A 138 5.03 -1.61 -8.62
CA ASN A 138 5.04 -1.11 -10.00
C ASN A 138 5.81 0.22 -10.09
N ALA A 139 5.59 1.11 -9.14
CA ALA A 139 6.33 2.36 -9.11
C ALA A 139 7.82 2.14 -8.76
N ALA A 140 8.14 1.18 -7.88
CA ALA A 140 9.52 0.80 -7.58
C ALA A 140 10.25 0.31 -8.83
N ALA A 141 9.63 -0.58 -9.60
CA ALA A 141 10.17 -1.11 -10.85
C ALA A 141 10.45 0.01 -11.88
N ALA A 142 9.47 0.92 -12.06
CA ALA A 142 9.61 2.05 -12.95
C ALA A 142 10.73 3.01 -12.52
N ARG A 143 10.85 3.31 -11.22
CA ARG A 143 11.91 4.17 -10.68
C ARG A 143 13.29 3.53 -10.79
N ALA A 144 13.38 2.23 -10.55
CA ALA A 144 14.62 1.47 -10.68
C ALA A 144 14.95 1.08 -12.13
N GLN A 145 14.04 1.32 -13.10
CA GLN A 145 14.19 0.93 -14.51
C GLN A 145 14.41 -0.58 -14.69
N ILE A 146 13.67 -1.39 -13.91
CA ILE A 146 13.76 -2.85 -13.94
C ILE A 146 12.43 -3.43 -14.42
N PRO A 147 12.40 -4.22 -15.51
CA PRO A 147 11.22 -4.97 -15.90
C PRO A 147 10.93 -6.05 -14.85
N LEU A 148 9.68 -6.14 -14.39
CA LEU A 148 9.31 -7.15 -13.39
C LEU A 148 9.22 -8.55 -14.00
N VAL A 149 8.64 -8.67 -15.19
CA VAL A 149 8.49 -9.92 -15.93
C VAL A 149 8.51 -9.65 -17.42
N GLN A 150 9.03 -10.61 -18.19
CA GLN A 150 9.00 -10.61 -19.65
C GLN A 150 8.72 -12.05 -20.17
N GLY A 151 8.07 -12.15 -21.32
CA GLY A 151 7.74 -13.45 -21.91
C GLY A 151 6.99 -14.37 -20.94
N ASP A 152 7.53 -15.53 -20.69
CA ASP A 152 6.95 -16.57 -19.82
C ASP A 152 7.42 -16.50 -18.36
N GLU A 153 8.17 -15.45 -17.97
CA GLU A 153 8.64 -15.27 -16.61
C GLU A 153 7.48 -15.19 -15.60
N ARG A 154 7.69 -15.78 -14.44
CA ARG A 154 6.72 -15.84 -13.34
C ARG A 154 7.16 -14.95 -12.19
N MET A 155 6.22 -14.26 -11.59
CA MET A 155 6.47 -13.33 -10.48
C MET A 155 5.68 -13.71 -9.22
N ALA A 156 6.32 -13.56 -8.05
CA ALA A 156 5.67 -13.62 -6.75
C ALA A 156 5.73 -12.28 -6.02
N ILE A 157 4.62 -11.90 -5.36
CA ILE A 157 4.54 -10.72 -4.47
C ILE A 157 4.30 -11.21 -3.05
N LEU A 158 5.28 -11.07 -2.17
CA LEU A 158 5.26 -11.65 -0.85
C LEU A 158 5.43 -10.59 0.26
N PRO A 159 4.61 -10.65 1.34
CA PRO A 159 4.86 -9.85 2.53
C PRO A 159 5.94 -10.54 3.37
N VAL A 160 7.00 -9.81 3.72
CA VAL A 160 8.05 -10.37 4.57
C VAL A 160 7.51 -10.67 5.97
N ARG A 161 7.59 -11.94 6.37
CA ARG A 161 7.20 -12.45 7.70
C ARG A 161 8.40 -12.48 8.64
N LYS A 162 8.17 -12.54 9.95
CA LYS A 162 9.27 -12.58 10.95
C LYS A 162 10.17 -13.81 10.82
N ASP A 163 9.58 -14.93 10.41
CA ASP A 163 10.24 -16.23 10.25
C ASP A 163 10.78 -16.48 8.84
N LEU A 164 10.65 -15.49 7.93
CA LEU A 164 11.01 -15.54 6.51
C LEU A 164 10.42 -16.75 5.75
N ARG A 165 9.41 -17.40 6.34
CA ARG A 165 8.82 -18.63 5.79
C ARG A 165 8.33 -18.42 4.35
N GLY A 166 8.72 -19.34 3.46
CA GLY A 166 8.33 -19.39 2.05
C GLY A 166 9.17 -18.49 1.15
N LEU A 167 10.14 -17.70 1.67
CA LEU A 167 10.97 -16.87 0.80
C LEU A 167 11.97 -17.70 0.00
N ARG A 168 12.64 -18.68 0.62
CA ARG A 168 13.59 -19.55 -0.06
C ARG A 168 12.93 -20.30 -1.20
N GLU A 169 11.80 -20.95 -0.94
CA GLU A 169 11.01 -21.64 -1.96
C GLU A 169 10.56 -20.69 -3.09
N ALA A 170 10.21 -19.45 -2.76
CA ALA A 170 9.84 -18.47 -3.77
C ALA A 170 11.03 -18.09 -4.66
N PHE A 171 12.23 -17.95 -4.12
CA PHE A 171 13.43 -17.67 -4.91
C PHE A 171 13.86 -18.85 -5.80
N GLU A 172 13.46 -20.08 -5.47
CA GLU A 172 13.69 -21.28 -6.28
C GLU A 172 12.62 -21.47 -7.37
N THR A 173 11.44 -20.84 -7.20
CA THR A 173 10.26 -21.12 -8.04
C THR A 173 9.94 -20.03 -9.04
N PHE A 174 10.24 -18.77 -8.72
CA PHE A 174 9.84 -17.61 -9.50
C PHE A 174 11.05 -16.85 -10.05
N ASP A 175 10.89 -16.31 -11.24
CA ASP A 175 11.91 -15.52 -11.94
C ASP A 175 12.09 -14.13 -11.31
N THR A 176 11.04 -13.61 -10.71
CA THR A 176 11.05 -12.36 -9.95
C THR A 176 10.30 -12.51 -8.65
N VAL A 177 10.91 -12.09 -7.54
CA VAL A 177 10.26 -12.06 -6.24
C VAL A 177 10.24 -10.64 -5.69
N ILE A 178 9.05 -10.13 -5.42
CA ILE A 178 8.83 -8.81 -4.85
C ILE A 178 8.55 -8.94 -3.36
N LEU A 179 9.42 -8.38 -2.53
CA LEU A 179 9.30 -8.38 -1.09
C LEU A 179 8.67 -7.09 -0.61
N MET A 180 7.48 -7.19 -0.01
CA MET A 180 6.77 -6.07 0.58
C MET A 180 6.78 -6.13 2.10
N LYS A 181 6.54 -4.98 2.77
CA LYS A 181 6.52 -4.87 4.24
C LYS A 181 7.81 -5.36 4.89
N VAL A 182 8.93 -5.07 4.27
CA VAL A 182 10.27 -5.44 4.72
C VAL A 182 10.51 -4.91 6.14
N GLY A 183 10.38 -3.61 6.38
CA GLY A 183 10.40 -2.99 7.70
C GLY A 183 11.59 -3.43 8.56
N SER A 184 11.33 -3.68 9.83
CA SER A 184 12.32 -4.14 10.81
C SER A 184 12.91 -5.54 10.55
N LYS A 185 12.66 -6.12 9.37
CA LYS A 185 13.14 -7.45 8.98
C LYS A 185 14.23 -7.35 7.89
N LEU A 186 14.62 -6.14 7.51
CA LEU A 186 15.59 -5.91 6.44
C LEU A 186 16.89 -6.69 6.68
N ASP A 187 17.46 -6.63 7.91
CA ASP A 187 18.69 -7.37 8.26
C ASP A 187 18.58 -8.88 7.95
N LYS A 188 17.43 -9.48 8.32
CA LYS A 188 17.21 -10.91 8.08
C LYS A 188 17.03 -11.23 6.59
N VAL A 189 16.38 -10.34 5.85
CA VAL A 189 16.23 -10.49 4.40
C VAL A 189 17.59 -10.37 3.72
N MET A 190 18.40 -9.40 4.11
CA MET A 190 19.77 -9.22 3.61
C MET A 190 20.64 -10.46 3.85
N ALA A 191 20.59 -11.02 5.06
CA ALA A 191 21.32 -12.25 5.38
C ALA A 191 20.89 -13.44 4.50
N LEU A 192 19.57 -13.60 4.26
CA LEU A 192 19.06 -14.65 3.37
C LEU A 192 19.47 -14.42 1.92
N LEU A 193 19.40 -13.19 1.42
CA LEU A 193 19.83 -12.85 0.05
C LEU A 193 21.34 -13.07 -0.13
N ALA A 194 22.16 -12.77 0.88
CA ALA A 194 23.60 -13.04 0.88
C ALA A 194 23.87 -14.54 0.82
N GLU A 195 23.21 -15.35 1.64
CA GLU A 195 23.34 -16.82 1.65
C GLU A 195 23.01 -17.44 0.29
N LEU A 196 22.05 -16.86 -0.45
CA LEU A 196 21.60 -17.35 -1.75
C LEU A 196 22.33 -16.70 -2.94
N ASP A 197 23.31 -15.84 -2.69
CA ASP A 197 24.02 -15.06 -3.71
C ASP A 197 23.07 -14.21 -4.58
N LEU A 198 22.08 -13.57 -3.95
CA LEU A 198 21.07 -12.76 -4.61
C LEU A 198 21.18 -11.26 -4.35
N LEU A 199 22.17 -10.79 -3.56
CA LEU A 199 22.32 -9.36 -3.22
C LEU A 199 22.50 -8.49 -4.46
N LYS A 200 23.34 -8.91 -5.41
CA LYS A 200 23.59 -8.18 -6.67
C LYS A 200 22.40 -8.18 -7.63
N HIS A 201 21.50 -9.14 -7.46
CA HIS A 201 20.27 -9.28 -8.24
C HIS A 201 19.06 -8.65 -7.56
N SER A 202 19.31 -7.85 -6.49
CA SER A 202 18.28 -7.28 -5.65
C SER A 202 18.36 -5.77 -5.64
N VAL A 203 17.20 -5.12 -5.79
CA VAL A 203 17.05 -3.67 -5.72
C VAL A 203 16.11 -3.30 -4.58
N LEU A 204 16.52 -2.39 -3.73
CA LEU A 204 15.68 -1.82 -2.70
C LEU A 204 15.24 -0.42 -3.12
N VAL A 205 13.94 -0.18 -3.07
CA VAL A 205 13.36 1.17 -3.23
C VAL A 205 12.56 1.49 -1.98
N SER A 206 12.93 2.60 -1.34
CA SER A 206 12.24 3.10 -0.15
C SER A 206 11.64 4.47 -0.38
N ARG A 207 10.51 4.76 0.31
CA ARG A 207 9.78 6.04 0.25
C ARG A 207 9.47 6.52 -1.18
N ILE A 208 9.01 5.62 -2.02
CA ILE A 208 8.75 5.85 -3.43
C ILE A 208 7.85 7.07 -3.64
N GLY A 209 8.34 8.06 -4.40
CA GLY A 209 7.62 9.31 -4.69
C GLY A 209 7.48 10.26 -3.50
N GLN A 210 8.25 10.07 -2.43
CA GLN A 210 8.21 10.88 -1.22
C GLN A 210 9.58 11.51 -0.92
N PRO A 211 9.64 12.58 -0.12
CA PRO A 211 10.91 13.12 0.36
C PRO A 211 11.77 12.04 1.02
N GLY A 212 13.03 11.94 0.59
CA GLY A 212 13.95 10.90 1.06
C GLY A 212 13.80 9.56 0.34
N GLU A 213 13.22 9.53 -0.87
CA GLU A 213 13.27 8.36 -1.75
C GLU A 213 14.72 7.89 -1.93
N LYS A 214 14.95 6.59 -1.77
CA LYS A 214 16.24 5.96 -2.03
C LYS A 214 16.05 4.75 -2.94
N ILE A 215 16.97 4.60 -3.91
CA ILE A 215 17.05 3.46 -4.81
C ILE A 215 18.45 2.87 -4.70
N ILE A 216 18.55 1.60 -4.35
CA ILE A 216 19.81 0.88 -4.20
C ILE A 216 19.76 -0.32 -5.12
N HIS A 217 20.49 -0.25 -6.24
CA HIS A 217 20.48 -1.26 -7.32
C HIS A 217 21.25 -2.53 -6.99
N ASP A 218 22.20 -2.47 -6.07
CA ASP A 218 22.99 -3.62 -5.63
C ASP A 218 23.07 -3.60 -4.12
N LEU A 219 22.41 -4.57 -3.50
CA LEU A 219 22.35 -4.65 -2.04
C LEU A 219 23.66 -5.12 -1.42
N SER A 220 24.63 -5.65 -2.21
CA SER A 220 25.96 -5.97 -1.69
C SER A 220 26.77 -4.72 -1.29
N SER A 221 26.40 -3.56 -1.84
CA SER A 221 27.03 -2.27 -1.55
C SER A 221 26.51 -1.59 -0.28
N LEU A 222 25.50 -2.17 0.40
CA LEU A 222 24.86 -1.58 1.57
C LEU A 222 25.72 -1.78 2.83
N GLU A 223 26.58 -0.79 3.15
CA GLU A 223 27.47 -0.84 4.31
C GLU A 223 26.75 -0.72 5.67
N LYS A 224 25.64 -0.01 5.72
CA LYS A 224 24.79 0.15 6.92
C LYS A 224 23.33 0.00 6.55
N ILE A 225 22.69 -0.93 7.21
CA ILE A 225 21.24 -1.08 7.20
C ILE A 225 20.67 0.06 8.07
N GLU A 226 20.57 1.25 7.49
CA GLU A 226 19.83 2.33 8.12
C GLU A 226 18.36 1.92 8.24
N LYS A 227 17.60 2.51 9.17
CA LYS A 227 16.20 2.18 9.50
C LYS A 227 15.21 2.43 8.32
N GLU A 228 15.59 2.05 7.13
CA GLU A 228 14.86 2.26 5.85
C GLU A 228 13.61 1.37 5.71
N GLY A 229 13.31 0.58 6.72
CA GLY A 229 12.38 -0.53 6.59
C GLY A 229 10.90 -0.19 6.40
N TYR A 230 10.44 1.01 6.72
CA TYR A 230 9.06 1.41 6.53
C TYR A 230 8.86 2.01 5.13
N LEU A 231 7.84 1.54 4.40
CA LEU A 231 7.56 1.92 3.00
C LEU A 231 8.65 1.47 2.00
N SER A 232 9.30 0.32 2.23
CA SER A 232 10.30 -0.25 1.31
C SER A 232 9.74 -1.43 0.53
N VAL A 233 10.21 -1.57 -0.69
CA VAL A 233 10.02 -2.71 -1.58
C VAL A 233 11.41 -3.22 -1.98
N ILE A 234 11.62 -4.54 -1.95
CA ILE A 234 12.79 -5.18 -2.57
C ILE A 234 12.30 -5.96 -3.77
N ILE A 235 12.94 -5.77 -4.90
CA ILE A 235 12.75 -6.52 -6.13
C ILE A 235 13.96 -7.42 -6.30
N VAL A 236 13.75 -8.73 -6.40
CA VAL A 236 14.79 -9.73 -6.63
C VAL A 236 14.56 -10.35 -8.01
N LYS A 237 15.50 -10.13 -8.94
CA LYS A 237 15.47 -10.66 -10.31
C LYS A 237 16.36 -11.90 -10.40
N ILE A 238 15.76 -13.08 -10.30
CA ILE A 238 16.48 -14.35 -10.31
C ILE A 238 16.88 -14.74 -11.75
N SER A 239 16.03 -14.47 -12.74
CA SER A 239 16.30 -14.74 -14.15
C SER A 239 17.57 -14.06 -14.70
N GLU A 240 17.98 -12.92 -14.15
CA GLU A 240 19.22 -12.24 -14.53
C GLU A 240 20.47 -12.98 -14.04
N LYS A 241 20.38 -13.80 -13.00
CA LYS A 241 21.47 -14.62 -12.51
C LYS A 241 21.86 -15.70 -13.54
N GLU A 242 20.87 -16.24 -14.26
CA GLU A 242 21.08 -17.30 -15.26
C GLU A 242 21.61 -16.76 -16.59
N ASN A 243 21.34 -15.50 -16.92
CA ASN A 243 21.78 -14.85 -18.16
C ASN A 243 23.22 -14.31 -18.12
N LEU A 244 23.88 -14.34 -16.96
CA LEU A 244 25.28 -13.91 -16.77
C LEU A 244 26.29 -15.08 -16.74
N THR A 245 25.81 -16.31 -16.89
CA THR A 245 26.62 -17.54 -17.02
C THR A 245 26.58 -18.05 -18.45
#